data_8b8a8a5aa18d6df208cef54983bb9a0a
#
_entry.id   8b8a8a5aa18d6df208cef54983bb9a0a
#
_cell.length_a   1.000
_cell.length_b   1.000
_cell.length_c   1.000
_cell.angle_alpha   90.00
_cell.angle_beta   90.00
_cell.angle_gamma   90.00
#
_symmetry.space_group_name_H-M   'P 1'
#
loop_
_entity.id
_entity.type
_entity.pdbx_description
1 polymer ?
#
loop_
_entity_poly.entity_id
_entity_poly.type
_entity_poly.pdbx_seq_one_letter_code
_entity_poly.pdbx_strand_id
1 'polypeptide(L)'
;HRLSSIVEEYLYSAMEDYRIDIMIDKGPSARTIQIDLNKFTLIGATTRSGLLTSPLRARFGINCHLEYYDAHILAGIVERSARLLGIHIDSKAAAEIARRSRGTPRIANALLRRVRDFAQVKGTGRIDAKIARYALEALNIDRYGLDEIDNKILCTIIDKFNGGPVGLTTISTALGEDPG
;
A
#
# COMPACT_ATOMS: atom_id res chain seq x y z
N HIS A 1 -11.36 -8.79 -1.77
CA HIS A 1 -11.30 -9.13 -3.20
C HIS A 1 -10.55 -10.45 -3.50
N ARG A 2 -10.09 -11.16 -2.48
CA ARG A 2 -9.47 -12.50 -2.57
C ARG A 2 -10.21 -13.54 -1.74
N LEU A 3 -11.41 -13.22 -1.26
CA LEU A 3 -12.26 -14.17 -0.56
C LEU A 3 -12.89 -15.13 -1.58
N SER A 4 -13.00 -16.39 -1.23
CA SER A 4 -13.82 -17.31 -1.99
C SER A 4 -15.31 -17.03 -1.72
N SER A 5 -16.20 -17.42 -2.64
CA SER A 5 -17.65 -17.24 -2.45
C SER A 5 -18.16 -17.92 -1.17
N ILE A 6 -17.61 -19.08 -0.82
CA ILE A 6 -17.96 -19.80 0.41
C ILE A 6 -17.62 -18.98 1.66
N VAL A 7 -16.45 -18.34 1.70
CA VAL A 7 -16.06 -17.48 2.83
C VAL A 7 -16.91 -16.22 2.88
N GLU A 8 -17.29 -15.66 1.73
CA GLU A 8 -18.24 -14.53 1.69
C GLU A 8 -19.59 -14.89 2.29
N GLU A 9 -20.14 -16.07 1.98
CA GLU A 9 -21.42 -16.54 2.53
C GLU A 9 -21.38 -16.65 4.07
N TYR A 10 -20.30 -17.18 4.63
CA TYR A 10 -20.13 -17.18 6.08
C TYR A 10 -20.05 -15.77 6.69
N LEU A 11 -19.42 -14.83 5.97
CA LEU A 11 -19.36 -13.45 6.43
C LEU A 11 -20.74 -12.78 6.42
N TYR A 12 -21.61 -13.11 5.48
CA TYR A 12 -22.95 -12.54 5.43
C TYR A 12 -23.73 -12.86 6.70
N SER A 13 -23.82 -14.14 7.08
CA SER A 13 -24.50 -14.57 8.31
C SER A 13 -23.81 -14.02 9.57
N ALA A 14 -22.49 -13.97 9.57
CA ALA A 14 -21.72 -13.39 10.67
C ALA A 14 -22.00 -11.89 10.87
N MET A 15 -22.16 -11.12 9.79
CA MET A 15 -22.41 -9.67 9.84
C MET A 15 -23.84 -9.32 10.18
N GLU A 16 -24.81 -10.13 9.74
CA GLU A 16 -26.24 -9.87 9.93
C GLU A 16 -26.75 -10.44 11.26
N ASP A 17 -26.46 -11.71 11.51
CA ASP A 17 -27.05 -12.49 12.61
C ASP A 17 -26.08 -12.83 13.74
N TYR A 18 -24.82 -12.48 13.63
CA TYR A 18 -23.76 -12.87 14.55
C TYR A 18 -23.66 -14.39 14.74
N ARG A 19 -23.79 -15.16 13.63
CA ARG A 19 -23.65 -16.61 13.61
C ARG A 19 -22.96 -17.08 12.34
N ILE A 20 -22.38 -18.26 12.44
CA ILE A 20 -21.78 -18.99 11.31
C ILE A 20 -22.40 -20.37 11.28
N ASP A 21 -22.95 -20.75 10.12
CA ASP A 21 -23.49 -22.07 9.87
C ASP A 21 -22.48 -22.89 9.10
N ILE A 22 -21.90 -23.91 9.74
CA ILE A 22 -20.87 -24.77 9.13
C ILE A 22 -21.52 -26.10 8.76
N MET A 23 -21.48 -26.45 7.47
CA MET A 23 -21.84 -27.79 7.01
C MET A 23 -20.69 -28.77 7.24
N ILE A 24 -20.94 -29.85 8.00
CA ILE A 24 -19.90 -30.86 8.35
C ILE A 24 -19.83 -31.97 7.32
N ASP A 25 -20.95 -32.34 6.68
CA ASP A 25 -21.02 -33.46 5.73
C ASP A 25 -21.63 -33.00 4.40
N LYS A 26 -21.34 -33.79 3.33
CA LYS A 26 -21.95 -33.62 2.02
C LYS A 26 -22.95 -34.79 1.78
N GLY A 27 -24.10 -34.47 1.24
CA GLY A 27 -25.11 -35.47 0.85
C GLY A 27 -26.35 -35.50 1.75
N PRO A 28 -27.18 -36.56 1.68
CA PRO A 28 -28.45 -36.63 2.41
C PRO A 28 -28.33 -36.59 3.94
N SER A 29 -27.15 -36.85 4.48
CA SER A 29 -26.84 -36.84 5.92
C SER A 29 -26.13 -35.56 6.36
N ALA A 30 -26.09 -34.49 5.54
CA ALA A 30 -25.45 -33.23 5.86
C ALA A 30 -26.00 -32.67 7.18
N ARG A 31 -25.10 -32.34 8.10
CA ARG A 31 -25.44 -31.69 9.38
C ARG A 31 -24.82 -30.27 9.35
N THR A 32 -25.65 -29.32 9.80
CA THR A 32 -25.19 -27.94 10.00
C THR A 32 -24.94 -27.72 11.47
N ILE A 33 -23.76 -27.24 11.81
CA ILE A 33 -23.46 -26.71 13.16
C ILE A 33 -23.53 -25.21 13.09
N GLN A 34 -24.37 -24.63 13.94
CA GLN A 34 -24.50 -23.20 14.12
C GLN A 34 -23.57 -22.77 15.27
N ILE A 35 -22.73 -21.77 15.00
CA ILE A 35 -21.84 -21.16 15.98
C ILE A 35 -22.29 -19.72 16.19
N ASP A 36 -22.70 -19.41 17.40
CA ASP A 36 -23.02 -18.04 17.79
C ASP A 36 -21.73 -17.23 18.03
N LEU A 37 -21.71 -16.00 17.52
CA LEU A 37 -20.60 -15.08 17.65
C LEU A 37 -20.95 -13.96 18.64
N ASN A 38 -19.98 -13.51 19.39
CA ASN A 38 -20.12 -12.26 20.12
C ASN A 38 -20.26 -11.09 19.14
N LYS A 39 -20.99 -10.04 19.54
CA LYS A 39 -21.11 -8.82 18.73
C LYS A 39 -19.73 -8.25 18.44
N PHE A 40 -19.48 -7.93 17.18
CA PHE A 40 -18.20 -7.40 16.71
C PHE A 40 -18.39 -6.29 15.67
N THR A 41 -17.37 -5.53 15.43
CA THR A 41 -17.28 -4.58 14.31
C THR A 41 -16.33 -5.12 13.27
N LEU A 42 -16.80 -5.32 12.05
CA LEU A 42 -15.97 -5.75 10.93
C LEU A 42 -15.41 -4.54 10.19
N ILE A 43 -14.10 -4.49 10.06
CA ILE A 43 -13.40 -3.47 9.27
C ILE A 43 -12.69 -4.18 8.12
N GLY A 44 -12.99 -3.76 6.90
CA GLY A 44 -12.35 -4.26 5.68
C GLY A 44 -11.57 -3.17 4.96
N ALA A 45 -10.49 -3.55 4.29
CA ALA A 45 -9.76 -2.65 3.40
C ALA A 45 -9.39 -3.37 2.11
N THR A 46 -9.50 -2.68 0.99
CA THR A 46 -9.15 -3.21 -0.32
C THR A 46 -8.65 -2.10 -1.24
N THR A 47 -7.74 -2.43 -2.13
CA THR A 47 -7.33 -1.56 -3.24
C THR A 47 -8.20 -1.77 -4.48
N ARG A 48 -9.09 -2.77 -4.48
CA ARG A 48 -9.90 -3.20 -5.63
C ARG A 48 -11.37 -3.30 -5.22
N SER A 49 -11.99 -2.19 -4.85
CA SER A 49 -13.39 -2.14 -4.43
C SER A 49 -14.38 -2.66 -5.48
N GLY A 50 -14.06 -2.50 -6.77
CA GLY A 50 -14.85 -3.02 -7.88
C GLY A 50 -14.90 -4.56 -7.97
N LEU A 51 -13.97 -5.27 -7.32
CA LEU A 51 -13.97 -6.74 -7.26
C LEU A 51 -14.70 -7.30 -6.02
N LEU A 52 -15.23 -6.45 -5.16
CA LEU A 52 -16.12 -6.88 -4.09
C LEU A 52 -17.52 -7.14 -4.67
N THR A 53 -18.13 -8.23 -4.24
CA THR A 53 -19.52 -8.52 -4.63
C THR A 53 -20.47 -7.44 -4.12
N SER A 54 -21.55 -7.20 -4.85
CA SER A 54 -22.57 -6.20 -4.44
C SER A 54 -23.18 -6.55 -3.08
N PRO A 55 -23.49 -7.84 -2.76
CA PRO A 55 -24.01 -8.22 -1.46
C PRO A 55 -23.03 -7.92 -0.31
N LEU A 56 -21.74 -8.21 -0.48
CA LEU A 56 -20.75 -7.90 0.55
C LEU A 56 -20.61 -6.40 0.77
N ARG A 57 -20.57 -5.62 -0.30
CA ARG A 57 -20.45 -4.15 -0.22
C ARG A 57 -21.64 -3.51 0.47
N ALA A 58 -22.86 -3.99 0.19
CA ALA A 58 -24.08 -3.47 0.81
C ALA A 58 -24.16 -3.69 2.33
N ARG A 59 -23.44 -4.71 2.84
CA ARG A 59 -23.39 -5.01 4.29
C ARG A 59 -22.45 -4.12 5.09
N PHE A 60 -21.53 -3.42 4.43
CA PHE A 60 -20.72 -2.38 5.08
C PHE A 60 -21.52 -1.08 5.14
N GLY A 61 -21.92 -0.67 6.36
CA GLY A 61 -22.72 0.55 6.56
C GLY A 61 -21.92 1.84 6.31
N ILE A 62 -20.58 1.77 6.39
CA ILE A 62 -19.69 2.92 6.18
C ILE A 62 -18.65 2.53 5.12
N ASN A 63 -18.64 3.28 4.02
CA ASN A 63 -17.66 3.13 2.96
C ASN A 63 -16.81 4.39 2.88
N CYS A 64 -15.51 4.26 3.17
CA CYS A 64 -14.55 5.36 3.11
C CYS A 64 -13.63 5.17 1.90
N HIS A 65 -13.40 6.23 1.16
CA HIS A 65 -12.35 6.29 0.15
C HIS A 65 -11.12 6.97 0.76
N LEU A 66 -9.97 6.32 0.68
CA LEU A 66 -8.71 6.87 1.17
C LEU A 66 -7.92 7.42 -0.01
N GLU A 67 -7.57 8.70 0.09
CA GLU A 67 -6.75 9.38 -0.89
C GLU A 67 -5.28 9.38 -0.49
N TYR A 68 -4.41 9.77 -1.42
CA TYR A 68 -3.00 9.96 -1.12
C TYR A 68 -2.81 11.16 -0.20
N TYR A 69 -1.82 11.05 0.67
CA TYR A 69 -1.46 12.14 1.58
C TYR A 69 -0.68 13.24 0.90
N ASP A 70 -0.94 14.47 1.27
CA ASP A 70 -0.11 15.60 0.92
C ASP A 70 1.30 15.48 1.50
N ALA A 71 2.29 16.03 0.81
CA ALA A 71 3.68 16.00 1.26
C ALA A 71 3.88 16.65 2.65
N HIS A 72 3.07 17.67 2.99
CA HIS A 72 3.13 18.31 4.31
C HIS A 72 2.70 17.36 5.42
N ILE A 73 1.58 16.63 5.23
CA ILE A 73 1.10 15.64 6.20
C ILE A 73 2.10 14.48 6.32
N LEU A 74 2.65 14.01 5.20
CA LEU A 74 3.67 12.98 5.20
C LEU A 74 4.94 13.41 5.91
N ALA A 75 5.35 14.66 5.83
CA ALA A 75 6.50 15.16 6.57
C ALA A 75 6.29 15.01 8.09
N GLY A 76 5.10 15.36 8.59
CA GLY A 76 4.73 15.13 10.00
C GLY A 76 4.76 13.64 10.39
N ILE A 77 4.33 12.73 9.49
CA ILE A 77 4.41 11.29 9.71
C ILE A 77 5.87 10.82 9.77
N VAL A 78 6.73 11.33 8.89
CA VAL A 78 8.18 11.04 8.89
C VAL A 78 8.83 11.51 10.19
N GLU A 79 8.56 12.74 10.63
CA GLU A 79 9.08 13.29 11.89
C GLU A 79 8.64 12.47 13.10
N ARG A 80 7.35 12.10 13.15
CA ARG A 80 6.82 11.21 14.20
C ARG A 80 7.51 9.86 14.19
N SER A 81 7.68 9.25 13.03
CA SER A 81 8.32 7.95 12.87
C SER A 81 9.80 8.01 13.25
N ALA A 82 10.50 9.07 12.87
CA ALA A 82 11.89 9.30 13.27
C ALA A 82 12.03 9.37 14.79
N ARG A 83 11.12 10.10 15.46
CA ARG A 83 11.10 10.20 16.92
C ARG A 83 10.88 8.84 17.59
N LEU A 84 9.96 8.01 17.07
CA LEU A 84 9.71 6.65 17.58
C LEU A 84 10.92 5.73 17.38
N LEU A 85 11.72 5.95 16.34
CA LEU A 85 12.94 5.21 16.05
C LEU A 85 14.19 5.78 16.77
N GLY A 86 14.03 6.83 17.57
CA GLY A 86 15.16 7.50 18.24
C GLY A 86 16.13 8.22 17.29
N ILE A 87 15.64 8.70 16.13
CA ILE A 87 16.44 9.31 15.09
C ILE A 87 16.23 10.83 15.09
N HIS A 88 17.30 11.60 15.10
CA HIS A 88 17.23 13.04 14.89
C HIS A 88 17.11 13.35 13.40
N ILE A 89 16.03 14.05 13.01
CA ILE A 89 15.77 14.48 11.64
C ILE A 89 15.43 15.96 11.60
N ASP A 90 15.94 16.68 10.61
CA ASP A 90 15.58 18.08 10.36
C ASP A 90 14.27 18.13 9.55
N SER A 91 13.43 19.15 9.77
CA SER A 91 12.16 19.32 9.05
C SER A 91 12.35 19.42 7.53
N LYS A 92 13.47 20.01 7.06
CA LYS A 92 13.81 20.05 5.64
C LYS A 92 14.09 18.64 5.08
N ALA A 93 14.74 17.79 5.85
CA ALA A 93 14.99 16.40 5.48
C ALA A 93 13.71 15.57 5.47
N ALA A 94 12.84 15.77 6.46
CA ALA A 94 11.53 15.13 6.50
C ALA A 94 10.67 15.51 5.28
N ALA A 95 10.68 16.79 4.89
CA ALA A 95 9.99 17.28 3.70
C ALA A 95 10.57 16.69 2.39
N GLU A 96 11.90 16.48 2.29
CA GLU A 96 12.51 15.81 1.13
C GLU A 96 12.05 14.36 1.00
N ILE A 97 12.04 13.61 2.10
CA ILE A 97 11.54 12.22 2.12
C ILE A 97 10.06 12.19 1.77
N ALA A 98 9.25 13.08 2.36
CA ALA A 98 7.82 13.14 2.13
C ALA A 98 7.46 13.41 0.67
N ARG A 99 8.11 14.36 0.02
CA ARG A 99 7.88 14.70 -1.39
C ARG A 99 8.12 13.51 -2.33
N ARG A 100 9.13 12.68 -2.03
CA ARG A 100 9.48 11.52 -2.84
C ARG A 100 8.74 10.24 -2.42
N SER A 101 7.75 10.35 -1.52
CA SER A 101 6.99 9.21 -0.99
C SER A 101 5.67 8.94 -1.72
N ARG A 102 5.40 9.62 -2.81
CA ARG A 102 4.22 9.39 -3.67
C ARG A 102 2.90 9.34 -2.88
N GLY A 103 2.72 10.22 -1.90
CA GLY A 103 1.51 10.29 -1.09
C GLY A 103 1.28 9.11 -0.12
N THR A 104 2.27 8.22 0.06
CA THR A 104 2.08 6.96 0.77
C THR A 104 2.92 6.85 2.04
N PRO A 105 2.31 6.75 3.25
CA PRO A 105 3.05 6.62 4.51
C PRO A 105 3.97 5.39 4.58
N ARG A 106 3.59 4.29 3.93
CA ARG A 106 4.42 3.09 3.85
C ARG A 106 5.74 3.36 3.13
N ILE A 107 5.69 4.07 2.00
CA ILE A 107 6.88 4.47 1.24
C ILE A 107 7.70 5.46 2.05
N ALA A 108 7.07 6.47 2.65
CA ALA A 108 7.75 7.46 3.49
C ALA A 108 8.55 6.81 4.63
N ASN A 109 7.95 5.85 5.32
CA ASN A 109 8.61 5.10 6.38
C ASN A 109 9.73 4.16 5.86
N ALA A 110 9.56 3.59 4.68
CA ALA A 110 10.61 2.79 4.04
C ALA A 110 11.82 3.66 3.67
N LEU A 111 11.58 4.81 3.05
CA LEU A 111 12.62 5.77 2.71
C LEU A 111 13.33 6.32 3.95
N LEU A 112 12.59 6.68 5.01
CA LEU A 112 13.16 7.13 6.28
C LEU A 112 14.16 6.10 6.83
N ARG A 113 13.81 4.82 6.84
CA ARG A 113 14.73 3.76 7.31
C ARG A 113 16.00 3.68 6.46
N ARG A 114 15.88 3.78 5.14
CA ARG A 114 17.04 3.79 4.24
C ARG A 114 17.92 5.02 4.44
N VAL A 115 17.31 6.20 4.50
CA VAL A 115 18.06 7.45 4.76
C VAL A 115 18.76 7.41 6.11
N ARG A 116 18.15 6.81 7.13
CA ARG A 116 18.80 6.56 8.43
C ARG A 116 20.08 5.74 8.27
N ASP A 117 20.02 4.66 7.51
CA ASP A 117 21.17 3.77 7.32
C ASP A 117 22.32 4.54 6.65
N PHE A 118 22.03 5.40 5.67
CA PHE A 118 23.01 6.32 5.09
C PHE A 118 23.57 7.33 6.12
N ALA A 119 22.71 7.90 6.96
CA ALA A 119 23.11 8.85 7.99
C ALA A 119 24.05 8.21 9.02
N GLN A 120 23.82 6.95 9.36
CA GLN A 120 24.67 6.20 10.28
C GLN A 120 26.05 5.84 9.67
N VAL A 121 26.08 5.49 8.38
CA VAL A 121 27.31 5.02 7.71
C VAL A 121 28.14 6.17 7.16
N LYS A 122 27.50 7.20 6.60
CA LYS A 122 28.16 8.31 5.89
C LYS A 122 28.11 9.64 6.64
N GLY A 123 27.35 9.72 7.73
CA GLY A 123 27.14 10.95 8.51
C GLY A 123 27.39 10.74 10.00
N THR A 124 26.76 11.60 10.80
CA THR A 124 26.84 11.60 12.27
C THR A 124 25.68 10.87 12.93
N GLY A 125 24.87 10.11 12.18
CA GLY A 125 23.65 9.50 12.66
C GLY A 125 22.42 10.45 12.67
N ARG A 126 22.64 11.75 12.38
CA ARG A 126 21.56 12.74 12.22
C ARG A 126 21.17 12.85 10.75
N ILE A 127 19.89 12.96 10.47
CA ILE A 127 19.36 13.15 9.12
C ILE A 127 19.13 14.65 8.86
N ASP A 128 20.03 15.25 8.14
CA ASP A 128 19.88 16.60 7.58
C ASP A 128 19.42 16.55 6.11
N ALA A 129 19.10 17.69 5.53
CA ALA A 129 18.64 17.78 4.14
C ALA A 129 19.71 17.33 3.12
N LYS A 130 21.00 17.43 3.47
CA LYS A 130 22.11 17.03 2.58
C LYS A 130 22.20 15.50 2.52
N ILE A 131 22.23 14.85 3.68
CA ILE A 131 22.29 13.38 3.75
C ILE A 131 20.99 12.75 3.19
N ALA A 132 19.82 13.37 3.41
CA ALA A 132 18.57 12.89 2.85
C ALA A 132 18.60 12.91 1.32
N ARG A 133 19.01 14.00 0.69
CA ARG A 133 19.16 14.09 -0.77
C ARG A 133 20.17 13.08 -1.30
N TYR A 134 21.35 13.03 -0.71
CA TYR A 134 22.38 12.07 -1.09
C TYR A 134 21.89 10.62 -1.04
N ALA A 135 21.20 10.24 0.03
CA ALA A 135 20.69 8.89 0.19
C ALA A 135 19.61 8.56 -0.86
N LEU A 136 18.68 9.50 -1.13
CA LEU A 136 17.61 9.31 -2.10
C LEU A 136 18.17 9.22 -3.54
N GLU A 137 19.18 10.00 -3.87
CA GLU A 137 19.89 9.91 -5.14
C GLU A 137 20.65 8.59 -5.28
N ALA A 138 21.33 8.14 -4.23
CA ALA A 138 22.03 6.86 -4.21
C ALA A 138 21.08 5.65 -4.30
N LEU A 139 19.80 5.83 -3.96
CA LEU A 139 18.74 4.85 -4.12
C LEU A 139 18.05 4.95 -5.50
N ASN A 140 18.54 5.80 -6.41
CA ASN A 140 17.95 6.08 -7.71
C ASN A 140 16.49 6.56 -7.64
N ILE A 141 16.15 7.30 -6.57
CA ILE A 141 14.82 7.88 -6.41
C ILE A 141 14.88 9.35 -6.83
N ASP A 142 14.19 9.68 -7.89
CA ASP A 142 14.21 11.02 -8.47
C ASP A 142 13.40 12.03 -7.64
N ARG A 143 13.34 13.28 -8.12
CA ARG A 143 12.61 14.37 -7.45
C ARG A 143 11.10 14.16 -7.34
N TYR A 144 10.53 13.29 -8.17
CA TYR A 144 9.11 12.93 -8.17
C TYR A 144 8.82 11.68 -7.35
N GLY A 145 9.85 11.01 -6.82
CA GLY A 145 9.74 9.76 -6.09
C GLY A 145 9.66 8.53 -7.00
N LEU A 146 10.04 8.68 -8.27
CA LEU A 146 10.10 7.57 -9.21
C LEU A 146 11.41 6.81 -9.02
N ASP A 147 11.31 5.48 -9.03
CA ASP A 147 12.46 4.59 -8.98
C ASP A 147 12.98 4.22 -10.37
N GLU A 148 13.97 3.35 -10.44
CA GLU A 148 14.59 2.95 -11.70
C GLU A 148 13.59 2.27 -12.64
N ILE A 149 12.68 1.45 -12.13
CA ILE A 149 11.68 0.76 -12.95
C ILE A 149 10.65 1.75 -13.47
N ASP A 150 10.16 2.65 -12.63
CA ASP A 150 9.24 3.72 -13.02
C ASP A 150 9.83 4.54 -14.19
N ASN A 151 11.09 4.95 -14.06
CA ASN A 151 11.79 5.72 -15.08
C ASN A 151 12.00 4.92 -16.37
N LYS A 152 12.35 3.63 -16.29
CA LYS A 152 12.44 2.73 -17.46
C LYS A 152 11.10 2.61 -18.18
N ILE A 153 9.99 2.49 -17.44
CA ILE A 153 8.64 2.45 -18.03
C ILE A 153 8.37 3.74 -18.81
N LEU A 154 8.60 4.89 -18.19
CA LEU A 154 8.36 6.19 -18.82
C LEU A 154 9.25 6.40 -20.06
N CYS A 155 10.55 6.14 -19.96
CA CYS A 155 11.45 6.22 -21.10
C CYS A 155 11.03 5.26 -22.21
N THR A 156 10.62 4.04 -21.89
CA THR A 156 10.14 3.09 -22.90
C THR A 156 8.90 3.61 -23.63
N ILE A 157 7.94 4.20 -22.90
CA ILE A 157 6.75 4.79 -23.51
C ILE A 157 7.13 5.97 -24.43
N ILE A 158 8.03 6.84 -23.97
CA ILE A 158 8.45 8.03 -24.72
C ILE A 158 9.26 7.62 -25.96
N ASP A 159 10.32 6.83 -25.76
CA ASP A 159 11.33 6.57 -26.78
C ASP A 159 10.87 5.52 -27.82
N LYS A 160 10.18 4.47 -27.36
CA LYS A 160 9.77 3.36 -28.25
C LYS A 160 8.36 3.51 -28.80
N PHE A 161 7.49 4.23 -28.08
CA PHE A 161 6.06 4.35 -28.42
C PHE A 161 5.61 5.80 -28.63
N ASN A 162 6.55 6.75 -28.75
CA ASN A 162 6.31 8.18 -29.02
C ASN A 162 5.30 8.83 -28.03
N GLY A 163 5.28 8.40 -26.77
CA GLY A 163 4.34 8.89 -25.76
C GLY A 163 2.89 8.44 -25.98
N GLY A 164 2.64 7.55 -26.93
CA GLY A 164 1.30 7.09 -27.29
C GLY A 164 0.74 6.00 -26.35
N PRO A 165 -0.52 5.64 -26.49
CA PRO A 165 -1.10 4.56 -25.73
C PRO A 165 -0.43 3.23 -26.04
N VAL A 166 -0.04 2.47 -25.01
CA VAL A 166 0.59 1.17 -25.15
C VAL A 166 0.01 0.18 -24.14
N GLY A 167 -0.20 -1.05 -24.56
CA GLY A 167 -0.74 -2.11 -23.69
C GLY A 167 0.26 -2.57 -22.64
N LEU A 168 -0.25 -2.98 -21.46
CA LEU A 168 0.56 -3.45 -20.34
C LEU A 168 1.51 -4.58 -20.75
N THR A 169 1.01 -5.60 -21.49
CA THR A 169 1.81 -6.73 -21.96
C THR A 169 2.95 -6.27 -22.90
N THR A 170 2.71 -5.25 -23.73
CA THR A 170 3.72 -4.71 -24.63
C THR A 170 4.83 -4.01 -23.87
N ILE A 171 4.47 -3.22 -22.82
CA ILE A 171 5.45 -2.56 -21.95
C ILE A 171 6.28 -3.59 -21.19
N SER A 172 5.64 -4.58 -20.56
CA SER A 172 6.34 -5.60 -19.78
C SER A 172 7.29 -6.42 -20.66
N THR A 173 6.87 -6.80 -21.88
CA THR A 173 7.77 -7.47 -22.84
C THR A 173 8.95 -6.57 -23.22
N ALA A 174 8.73 -5.27 -23.45
CA ALA A 174 9.78 -4.33 -23.82
C ALA A 174 10.79 -4.06 -22.68
N LEU A 175 10.40 -4.28 -21.44
CA LEU A 175 11.21 -4.14 -20.22
C LEU A 175 11.85 -5.46 -19.77
N GLY A 176 11.35 -6.59 -20.23
CA GLY A 176 11.72 -7.92 -19.74
C GLY A 176 11.14 -8.25 -18.37
N GLU A 177 10.00 -7.65 -18.02
CA GLU A 177 9.33 -7.78 -16.72
C GLU A 177 8.00 -8.55 -16.85
N ASP A 178 7.49 -9.10 -15.74
CA ASP A 178 6.20 -9.76 -15.69
C ASP A 178 5.06 -8.71 -15.67
N PRO A 179 3.99 -8.85 -16.48
CA PRO A 179 2.86 -7.94 -16.48
C PRO A 179 1.95 -8.03 -15.26
N GLY A 180 2.13 -8.99 -14.34
CA GLY A 180 1.26 -9.31 -13.20
C GLY A 180 1.51 -8.59 -11.89
#